data_9e162d1e77f3caef0794618c650f9709
#
_entry.id   9e162d1e77f3caef0794618c650f9709
#
_cell.length_a   1.000
_cell.length_b   1.000
_cell.length_c   1.000
_cell.angle_alpha   90.00
_cell.angle_beta   90.00
_cell.angle_gamma   90.00
#
_symmetry.space_group_name_H-M   'P 1'
#
loop_
_entity.id
_entity.type
_entity.pdbx_description
1 polymer ?
#
loop_
_entity_poly.entity_id
_entity_poly.type
_entity_poly.pdbx_seq_one_letter_code
_entity_poly.pdbx_strand_id
1 'polypeptide(L)'
;MSFKDKITSLLFSSKKDVQADETLPAEQEQMPQEAPNAPEPVPEDPSRLEIPADHPIRQLYDLRQKEAGGLPSPRLYMDEEGILPPELLEKEKSRLQSSLKSVCATRWKAAKGRTRGKHSKKKAEEEAEDEQTVMDARPWFHLSSDKVYAWMLIFPPVGTGEEVTRDMIYQALSAQGISYGLDTALLDRAAHDRERYFSLYLVARGTPAFDGRNGNIVDSFPRAIQRVLEVNEFGQVDYTSLNLICNVEEGQEICHLVRPTEGEPGRTVTNQEIPAKSGRSVPLPRGRNTEISEDGDALIASMPGHVEFSGTTFQVKPVLDIGGDVDFSTGNIKFVGDVNIKGDVLSGFTVKAMGNVYVGGVVEAGGTVEAGGDLTVVKGILGDGTTVIRAGRCIFAKYIENATIFVRENLQTDCIVNGRIYCDGEVIIRSGRGSIIGGRVWAAKRISASAVGAKSEVKTSVALGGMPCATLEKDLVRKKLARLAAELERLEAQLDSPAKSSLLGKVRMKISVSELRLRQLQEELDAAREELKNQKEADSGRMECGVAYAGTEISFGDELLRLRHETHQCVAKLLCGEIVLM
;
A
#
# COMPACT_ATOMS: atom_id res chain seq x y z
N MET A 1 47.67 -15.88 -2.75
CA MET A 1 46.84 -15.10 -1.84
C MET A 1 45.43 -15.62 -1.96
N SER A 2 44.96 -16.27 -0.92
CA SER A 2 43.69 -16.99 -0.86
C SER A 2 42.53 -16.01 -0.72
N PHE A 3 41.36 -16.38 -1.26
CA PHE A 3 40.11 -15.62 -1.21
C PHE A 3 39.69 -15.23 0.23
N LYS A 4 40.21 -15.92 1.24
CA LYS A 4 40.03 -15.60 2.66
C LYS A 4 40.73 -14.30 3.09
N ASP A 5 41.86 -13.95 2.48
CA ASP A 5 42.64 -12.77 2.87
C ASP A 5 42.01 -11.45 2.37
N LYS A 6 41.14 -11.50 1.34
CA LYS A 6 40.42 -10.34 0.83
C LYS A 6 39.17 -9.97 1.64
N ILE A 7 38.59 -10.93 2.34
CA ILE A 7 37.40 -10.69 3.18
C ILE A 7 37.78 -10.10 4.53
N THR A 8 38.95 -10.46 5.05
CA THR A 8 39.44 -9.96 6.35
C THR A 8 39.89 -8.50 6.27
N SER A 9 40.37 -8.03 5.11
CA SER A 9 40.81 -6.63 4.93
C SER A 9 39.64 -5.65 4.73
N LEU A 10 38.44 -6.13 4.35
CA LEU A 10 37.24 -5.31 4.18
C LEU A 10 36.41 -5.16 5.47
N LEU A 11 36.65 -6.00 6.46
CA LEU A 11 35.90 -5.99 7.73
C LEU A 11 36.62 -5.23 8.88
N PHE A 12 37.87 -4.77 8.71
CA PHE A 12 38.65 -4.12 9.76
C PHE A 12 39.18 -2.73 9.45
N SER A 13 38.61 -2.02 8.46
CA SER A 13 39.00 -0.64 8.14
C SER A 13 37.87 0.35 8.42
N SER A 14 37.39 0.43 9.63
CA SER A 14 36.82 1.65 10.19
C SER A 14 36.59 1.52 11.70
N LYS A 15 37.69 1.65 12.43
CA LYS A 15 37.66 2.09 13.84
C LYS A 15 38.70 3.16 13.99
N LYS A 16 38.29 4.40 13.96
CA LYS A 16 38.98 5.51 14.64
C LYS A 16 37.93 6.42 15.26
N ASP A 17 37.94 6.38 16.56
CA ASP A 17 37.79 7.42 17.55
C ASP A 17 36.57 8.39 17.41
N VAL A 18 35.52 8.11 18.19
CA VAL A 18 34.82 9.16 18.92
C VAL A 18 34.72 8.71 20.37
N GLN A 19 35.45 9.43 21.23
CA GLN A 19 35.42 9.33 22.69
C GLN A 19 33.99 9.66 23.19
N ALA A 20 33.55 8.86 24.13
CA ALA A 20 32.42 9.16 25.00
C ALA A 20 32.76 10.39 25.85
N ASP A 21 31.87 11.36 25.90
CA ASP A 21 31.76 12.30 26.98
C ASP A 21 30.37 12.18 27.60
N GLU A 22 30.40 11.86 28.89
CA GLU A 22 29.24 11.71 29.75
C GLU A 22 28.74 13.09 30.20
N THR A 23 27.51 13.12 30.61
CA THR A 23 26.83 14.11 31.48
C THR A 23 26.07 15.24 30.77
N LEU A 24 24.76 14.99 30.65
CA LEU A 24 23.75 16.04 30.59
C LEU A 24 23.09 16.21 31.97
N PRO A 25 23.12 17.40 32.59
CA PRO A 25 22.14 17.76 33.60
C PRO A 25 20.89 18.39 32.96
N ALA A 26 19.74 18.00 33.47
CA ALA A 26 18.45 18.58 33.14
C ALA A 26 18.44 20.08 33.50
N GLU A 27 18.43 20.96 32.54
CA GLU A 27 18.09 22.36 32.71
C GLU A 27 16.59 22.56 32.46
N GLN A 28 15.93 22.99 33.51
CA GLN A 28 14.58 23.55 33.51
C GLN A 28 14.64 24.83 32.65
N GLU A 29 13.91 24.87 31.53
CA GLU A 29 13.64 26.10 30.80
C GLU A 29 12.76 27.02 31.64
N GLN A 30 13.40 28.02 32.28
CA GLN A 30 12.71 29.22 32.78
C GLN A 30 12.41 30.09 31.55
N MET A 31 11.14 30.35 31.33
CA MET A 31 10.65 31.36 30.38
C MET A 31 11.28 32.72 30.70
N PRO A 32 11.85 33.46 29.74
CA PRO A 32 12.26 34.83 29.96
C PRO A 32 11.03 35.72 30.12
N GLN A 33 10.99 36.50 31.21
CA GLN A 33 10.03 37.60 31.40
C GLN A 33 10.30 38.67 30.32
N GLU A 34 9.26 38.97 29.54
CA GLU A 34 9.25 40.04 28.54
C GLU A 34 9.53 41.40 29.23
N ALA A 35 10.57 42.07 28.73
CA ALA A 35 10.76 43.51 28.96
C ALA A 35 9.73 44.29 28.11
N PRO A 36 9.25 45.48 28.53
CA PRO A 36 8.24 46.22 27.78
C PRO A 36 8.79 46.65 26.43
N ASN A 37 8.11 46.20 25.38
CA ASN A 37 8.41 46.40 23.98
C ASN A 37 8.54 47.88 23.63
N ALA A 38 9.63 48.26 23.00
CA ALA A 38 9.65 49.41 22.08
C ALA A 38 8.56 49.16 21.01
N PRO A 39 7.86 50.17 20.52
CA PRO A 39 6.83 50.01 19.51
C PRO A 39 7.47 49.35 18.28
N GLU A 40 7.00 48.14 17.97
CA GLU A 40 7.36 47.45 16.74
C GLU A 40 7.07 48.37 15.56
N PRO A 41 7.94 48.44 14.55
CA PRO A 41 7.62 49.17 13.34
C PRO A 41 6.34 48.56 12.78
N VAL A 42 5.31 49.36 12.66
CA VAL A 42 4.04 49.00 12.02
C VAL A 42 4.39 48.36 10.67
N PRO A 43 4.02 47.11 10.41
CA PRO A 43 4.34 46.43 9.16
C PRO A 43 3.81 47.32 8.03
N GLU A 44 4.67 47.66 7.09
CA GLU A 44 4.27 48.40 5.88
C GLU A 44 3.14 47.61 5.22
N ASP A 45 1.97 48.23 5.13
CA ASP A 45 0.77 47.64 4.56
C ASP A 45 1.06 47.20 3.10
N PRO A 46 1.12 45.88 2.80
CA PRO A 46 1.47 45.41 1.46
C PRO A 46 0.44 45.80 0.40
N SER A 47 -0.71 46.34 0.82
CA SER A 47 -1.77 46.84 -0.06
C SER A 47 -1.50 48.25 -0.58
N ARG A 48 -0.50 48.91 -0.03
CA ARG A 48 -0.20 50.31 -0.41
C ARG A 48 0.61 50.39 -1.70
N LEU A 49 -0.02 50.91 -2.76
CA LEU A 49 0.66 51.20 -4.02
C LEU A 49 1.30 52.60 -3.95
N GLU A 50 2.61 52.66 -4.02
CA GLU A 50 3.29 53.95 -4.15
C GLU A 50 3.05 54.56 -5.54
N ILE A 51 2.66 55.83 -5.55
CA ILE A 51 2.46 56.57 -6.79
C ILE A 51 3.75 57.34 -7.10
N PRO A 52 4.46 57.04 -8.22
CA PRO A 52 5.66 57.78 -8.63
C PRO A 52 5.39 59.26 -8.76
N ALA A 53 6.41 60.08 -8.49
CA ALA A 53 6.29 61.53 -8.54
C ALA A 53 5.91 62.09 -9.93
N ASP A 54 6.29 61.38 -11.00
CA ASP A 54 5.99 61.71 -12.40
C ASP A 54 4.63 61.18 -12.90
N HIS A 55 3.89 60.45 -12.03
CA HIS A 55 2.62 59.88 -12.43
C HIS A 55 1.54 60.96 -12.61
N PRO A 56 0.72 60.88 -13.67
CA PRO A 56 -0.32 61.88 -13.94
C PRO A 56 -1.30 62.14 -12.80
N ILE A 57 -1.57 61.12 -11.96
CA ILE A 57 -2.41 61.28 -10.78
C ILE A 57 -1.81 62.26 -9.77
N ARG A 58 -0.50 62.27 -9.63
CA ARG A 58 0.22 63.24 -8.79
C ARG A 58 0.06 64.67 -9.27
N GLN A 59 0.09 64.85 -10.58
CA GLN A 59 -0.14 66.17 -11.19
C GLN A 59 -1.56 66.67 -10.93
N LEU A 60 -2.57 65.81 -11.00
CA LEU A 60 -3.96 66.15 -10.64
C LEU A 60 -4.09 66.44 -9.14
N TYR A 61 -3.41 65.68 -8.31
CA TYR A 61 -3.36 65.91 -6.86
C TYR A 61 -2.72 67.25 -6.52
N ASP A 62 -1.58 67.55 -7.12
CA ASP A 62 -0.87 68.81 -6.89
C ASP A 62 -1.67 70.02 -7.36
N LEU A 63 -2.44 69.88 -8.45
CA LEU A 63 -3.36 70.92 -8.90
C LEU A 63 -4.46 71.14 -7.84
N ARG A 64 -5.09 70.11 -7.34
CA ARG A 64 -6.15 70.19 -6.33
C ARG A 64 -5.62 70.73 -4.99
N GLN A 65 -4.40 70.32 -4.60
CA GLN A 65 -3.77 70.79 -3.36
C GLN A 65 -3.49 72.30 -3.37
N LYS A 66 -3.12 72.85 -4.54
CA LYS A 66 -2.94 74.28 -4.73
C LYS A 66 -4.24 75.07 -4.57
N GLU A 67 -5.36 74.48 -5.02
CA GLU A 67 -6.69 75.13 -4.94
C GLU A 67 -7.30 75.03 -3.53
N ALA A 68 -7.19 73.87 -2.87
CA ALA A 68 -7.93 73.56 -1.60
C ALA A 68 -7.09 73.60 -0.33
N GLY A 69 -5.77 73.63 -0.38
CA GLY A 69 -4.87 73.63 0.78
C GLY A 69 -5.06 72.48 1.77
N GLY A 70 -4.05 71.63 1.94
CA GLY A 70 -4.04 70.63 3.00
C GLY A 70 -4.71 69.29 2.73
N LEU A 71 -4.76 68.84 1.48
CA LEU A 71 -5.20 67.46 1.15
C LEU A 71 -4.13 66.44 1.59
N PRO A 72 -4.58 65.27 2.10
CA PRO A 72 -3.65 64.20 2.43
C PRO A 72 -2.97 63.65 1.18
N SER A 73 -1.80 63.02 1.37
CA SER A 73 -1.06 62.39 0.27
C SER A 73 -1.92 61.33 -0.42
N PRO A 74 -1.81 61.18 -1.77
CA PRO A 74 -2.53 60.12 -2.47
C PRO A 74 -2.18 58.75 -1.91
N ARG A 75 -3.19 57.98 -1.58
CA ARG A 75 -3.05 56.63 -1.03
C ARG A 75 -3.82 55.67 -1.91
N LEU A 76 -3.20 54.53 -2.21
CA LEU A 76 -3.86 53.43 -2.87
C LEU A 76 -4.13 52.38 -1.81
N TYR A 77 -5.39 52.28 -1.33
CA TYR A 77 -5.81 51.27 -0.37
C TYR A 77 -6.43 50.08 -1.09
N MET A 78 -6.01 48.90 -0.67
CA MET A 78 -6.86 47.73 -0.73
C MET A 78 -7.58 47.64 0.63
N ASP A 79 -8.77 47.06 0.69
CA ASP A 79 -9.52 47.00 1.93
C ASP A 79 -8.75 46.26 3.07
N GLU A 80 -9.19 46.39 4.31
CA GLU A 80 -8.54 45.86 5.50
C GLU A 80 -8.44 44.30 5.50
N GLU A 81 -9.27 43.60 4.73
CA GLU A 81 -9.26 42.14 4.52
C GLU A 81 -8.58 41.72 3.20
N GLY A 82 -8.12 42.66 2.42
CA GLY A 82 -7.75 42.51 1.03
C GLY A 82 -6.38 41.96 0.73
N ILE A 83 -5.97 40.89 1.39
CA ILE A 83 -4.75 40.16 1.00
C ILE A 83 -5.05 39.36 -0.25
N LEU A 84 -4.82 39.95 -1.42
CA LEU A 84 -4.71 39.21 -2.67
C LEU A 84 -3.51 38.27 -2.59
N PRO A 85 -3.61 37.05 -3.15
CA PRO A 85 -2.44 36.18 -3.27
C PRO A 85 -1.28 36.93 -3.91
N PRO A 86 -0.03 36.80 -3.40
CA PRO A 86 1.11 37.60 -3.87
C PRO A 86 1.33 37.56 -5.38
N GLU A 87 1.11 36.39 -6.01
CA GLU A 87 1.26 36.19 -7.45
C GLU A 87 0.24 36.99 -8.29
N LEU A 88 -0.99 37.09 -7.78
CA LEU A 88 -2.05 37.85 -8.43
C LEU A 88 -1.85 39.35 -8.23
N LEU A 89 -1.38 39.74 -7.03
CA LEU A 89 -1.10 41.15 -6.68
C LEU A 89 -0.08 41.78 -7.62
N GLU A 90 1.04 41.12 -7.87
CA GLU A 90 2.09 41.66 -8.76
C GLU A 90 1.59 41.86 -10.20
N LYS A 91 0.85 40.85 -10.73
CA LYS A 91 0.31 40.93 -12.09
C LYS A 91 -0.73 42.02 -12.24
N GLU A 92 -1.67 42.11 -11.31
CA GLU A 92 -2.73 43.13 -11.36
C GLU A 92 -2.20 44.51 -11.00
N LYS A 93 -1.19 44.66 -10.14
CA LYS A 93 -0.50 45.91 -9.81
C LYS A 93 0.02 46.62 -11.07
N SER A 94 0.73 45.89 -11.94
CA SER A 94 1.26 46.47 -13.19
C SER A 94 0.15 46.91 -14.14
N ARG A 95 -0.93 46.15 -14.27
CA ARG A 95 -2.09 46.48 -15.10
C ARG A 95 -2.85 47.70 -14.56
N LEU A 96 -3.10 47.72 -13.24
CA LEU A 96 -3.75 48.81 -12.56
C LEU A 96 -2.98 50.11 -12.72
N GLN A 97 -1.65 50.11 -12.50
CA GLN A 97 -0.78 51.28 -12.70
C GLN A 97 -0.84 51.77 -14.13
N SER A 98 -0.80 50.88 -15.13
CA SER A 98 -0.87 51.28 -16.56
C SER A 98 -2.22 51.89 -16.90
N SER A 99 -3.33 51.32 -16.40
CA SER A 99 -4.68 51.84 -16.58
C SER A 99 -4.85 53.19 -15.91
N LEU A 100 -4.40 53.35 -14.66
CA LEU A 100 -4.40 54.64 -13.94
C LEU A 100 -3.61 55.71 -14.69
N LYS A 101 -2.41 55.39 -15.15
CA LYS A 101 -1.55 56.33 -15.91
C LYS A 101 -2.28 56.82 -17.16
N SER A 102 -2.94 55.97 -17.89
CA SER A 102 -3.72 56.31 -19.10
C SER A 102 -4.90 57.24 -18.79
N VAL A 103 -5.70 56.87 -17.76
CA VAL A 103 -6.89 57.67 -17.38
C VAL A 103 -6.48 59.05 -16.83
N CYS A 104 -5.47 59.11 -15.97
CA CYS A 104 -4.96 60.36 -15.42
C CYS A 104 -4.41 61.30 -16.51
N ALA A 105 -3.65 60.72 -17.48
CA ALA A 105 -3.16 61.51 -18.62
C ALA A 105 -4.29 62.08 -19.50
N THR A 106 -5.37 61.29 -19.68
CA THR A 106 -6.55 61.74 -20.44
C THR A 106 -7.29 62.85 -19.70
N ARG A 107 -7.50 62.71 -18.40
CA ARG A 107 -8.15 63.73 -17.57
C ARG A 107 -7.33 65.03 -17.49
N TRP A 108 -6.00 64.94 -17.36
CA TRP A 108 -5.09 66.07 -17.39
C TRP A 108 -5.11 66.83 -18.72
N LYS A 109 -5.14 66.12 -19.85
CA LYS A 109 -5.29 66.71 -21.16
C LYS A 109 -6.64 67.43 -21.31
N ALA A 110 -7.71 66.85 -20.79
CA ALA A 110 -9.03 67.49 -20.80
C ALA A 110 -9.07 68.78 -19.96
N ALA A 111 -8.40 68.77 -18.79
CA ALA A 111 -8.24 69.96 -17.96
C ALA A 111 -7.48 71.08 -18.70
N LYS A 112 -6.39 70.72 -19.37
CA LYS A 112 -5.62 71.73 -20.20
C LYS A 112 -6.30 72.10 -21.51
N GLY A 113 -7.09 71.25 -22.12
CA GLY A 113 -7.72 71.45 -23.41
C GLY A 113 -8.84 72.49 -23.43
N ARG A 114 -9.51 72.71 -22.30
CA ARG A 114 -10.55 73.74 -22.14
C ARG A 114 -9.96 75.18 -22.10
N THR A 115 -8.67 75.34 -21.81
CA THR A 115 -7.96 76.61 -21.85
C THR A 115 -7.51 77.04 -23.27
N ARG A 116 -7.69 76.14 -24.30
CA ARG A 116 -7.42 76.42 -25.71
C ARG A 116 -8.70 76.51 -26.54
N GLY A 117 -9.62 77.33 -26.13
CA GLY A 117 -10.72 77.78 -26.99
C GLY A 117 -10.15 78.72 -28.06
N LYS A 118 -10.37 78.36 -29.33
CA LYS A 118 -10.02 79.18 -30.51
C LYS A 118 -10.43 80.61 -30.29
N HIS A 119 -9.49 81.49 -30.23
CA HIS A 119 -9.75 82.81 -30.87
C HIS A 119 -8.49 83.49 -31.41
N SER A 120 -8.65 83.98 -32.57
CA SER A 120 -7.88 84.81 -33.43
C SER A 120 -7.14 85.95 -32.72
N LYS A 121 -5.94 86.17 -33.21
CA LYS A 121 -5.17 87.41 -32.99
C LYS A 121 -6.04 88.65 -33.18
N LYS A 122 -6.27 89.43 -32.09
CA LYS A 122 -6.06 90.87 -32.01
C LYS A 122 -6.76 91.39 -30.74
N LYS A 123 -5.92 92.21 -30.00
CA LYS A 123 -6.32 93.19 -28.97
C LYS A 123 -7.08 92.68 -27.74
N ALA A 124 -6.43 92.59 -26.62
CA ALA A 124 -6.50 93.55 -25.52
C ALA A 124 -5.69 92.99 -24.37
N GLU A 125 -4.67 93.64 -23.97
CA GLU A 125 -4.19 93.67 -22.59
C GLU A 125 -5.31 94.32 -21.79
N GLU A 126 -5.78 93.58 -20.83
CA GLU A 126 -6.48 93.94 -19.61
C GLU A 126 -7.68 92.98 -19.40
N GLU A 127 -7.68 92.35 -18.20
CA GLU A 127 -8.70 91.42 -17.69
C GLU A 127 -8.61 90.01 -18.24
N ALA A 128 -7.52 89.30 -17.90
CA ALA A 128 -7.55 87.81 -17.80
C ALA A 128 -8.17 87.46 -16.46
N GLU A 129 -9.51 87.44 -16.39
CA GLU A 129 -10.17 86.54 -15.46
C GLU A 129 -9.75 85.10 -15.83
N ASP A 130 -8.98 84.47 -14.95
CA ASP A 130 -8.62 83.06 -15.03
C ASP A 130 -9.93 82.26 -15.19
N GLU A 131 -10.27 81.87 -16.43
CA GLU A 131 -11.30 80.86 -16.67
C GLU A 131 -10.86 79.54 -15.95
N GLN A 132 -11.22 79.44 -14.67
CA GLN A 132 -10.96 78.23 -13.85
C GLN A 132 -11.58 77.04 -14.57
N THR A 133 -10.75 76.07 -14.91
CA THR A 133 -11.19 74.81 -15.51
C THR A 133 -12.08 74.08 -14.51
N VAL A 134 -13.40 73.97 -14.76
CA VAL A 134 -14.36 73.30 -13.91
C VAL A 134 -14.49 71.84 -14.34
N MET A 135 -14.27 70.90 -13.45
CA MET A 135 -14.46 69.45 -13.67
C MET A 135 -15.04 68.83 -12.44
N ASP A 136 -16.12 68.07 -12.55
CA ASP A 136 -16.77 67.33 -11.49
C ASP A 136 -15.93 66.15 -11.01
N ALA A 137 -16.09 65.75 -9.75
CA ALA A 137 -15.54 64.52 -9.20
C ALA A 137 -16.08 63.31 -9.99
N ARG A 138 -15.26 62.32 -10.20
CA ARG A 138 -15.67 61.15 -10.97
C ARG A 138 -15.08 59.88 -10.42
N PRO A 139 -15.92 58.87 -10.07
CA PRO A 139 -15.45 57.52 -9.75
C PRO A 139 -14.95 56.83 -11.03
N TRP A 140 -13.84 56.14 -10.92
CA TRP A 140 -13.27 55.30 -11.96
C TRP A 140 -13.10 53.89 -11.43
N PHE A 141 -13.37 52.87 -12.24
CA PHE A 141 -13.31 51.47 -11.87
C PHE A 141 -12.28 50.74 -12.73
N HIS A 142 -11.53 49.86 -12.07
CA HIS A 142 -10.66 48.90 -12.72
C HIS A 142 -11.13 47.47 -12.38
N LEU A 143 -11.26 46.63 -13.39
CA LEU A 143 -11.58 45.23 -13.26
C LEU A 143 -10.31 44.40 -13.46
N SER A 144 -10.14 43.36 -12.64
CA SER A 144 -9.11 42.35 -12.83
C SER A 144 -9.24 41.63 -14.18
N SER A 145 -8.18 40.97 -14.63
CA SER A 145 -8.17 40.23 -15.90
C SER A 145 -9.21 39.13 -15.97
N ASP A 146 -9.47 38.48 -14.82
CA ASP A 146 -10.45 37.42 -14.61
C ASP A 146 -11.84 37.95 -14.22
N LYS A 147 -11.98 39.26 -14.05
CA LYS A 147 -13.18 39.96 -13.58
C LYS A 147 -13.67 39.47 -12.20
N VAL A 148 -12.80 38.97 -11.38
CA VAL A 148 -13.12 38.53 -10.01
C VAL A 148 -13.01 39.67 -9.03
N TYR A 149 -12.21 40.70 -9.34
CA TYR A 149 -11.98 41.84 -8.47
C TYR A 149 -12.31 43.16 -9.20
N ALA A 150 -12.88 44.10 -8.47
CA ALA A 150 -13.13 45.46 -8.99
C ALA A 150 -12.62 46.51 -7.97
N TRP A 151 -11.77 47.37 -8.43
CA TRP A 151 -11.26 48.51 -7.65
C TRP A 151 -11.89 49.82 -8.11
N MET A 152 -12.10 50.74 -7.18
CA MET A 152 -12.61 52.09 -7.41
C MET A 152 -11.57 53.12 -6.99
N LEU A 153 -11.36 54.10 -7.81
CA LEU A 153 -10.63 55.32 -7.50
C LEU A 153 -11.51 56.52 -7.77
N ILE A 154 -11.56 57.48 -6.85
CA ILE A 154 -12.35 58.71 -7.01
C ILE A 154 -11.40 59.84 -7.36
N PHE A 155 -11.58 60.44 -8.54
CA PHE A 155 -10.88 61.66 -8.92
C PHE A 155 -11.56 62.87 -8.30
N PRO A 156 -10.78 63.85 -7.73
CA PRO A 156 -11.33 65.04 -7.15
C PRO A 156 -11.97 65.96 -8.22
N PRO A 157 -12.90 66.81 -7.83
CA PRO A 157 -13.35 67.90 -8.67
C PRO A 157 -12.22 68.93 -8.85
N VAL A 158 -12.28 69.73 -9.89
CA VAL A 158 -11.35 70.81 -10.18
C VAL A 158 -12.17 72.09 -10.29
N GLY A 159 -11.68 73.17 -9.65
CA GLY A 159 -12.41 74.45 -9.60
C GLY A 159 -13.71 74.31 -8.79
N THR A 160 -14.80 74.86 -9.32
CA THR A 160 -16.14 74.81 -8.74
C THR A 160 -16.93 73.53 -9.12
N GLY A 161 -16.24 72.43 -9.49
CA GLY A 161 -16.89 71.18 -9.88
C GLY A 161 -17.61 70.53 -8.69
N GLU A 162 -18.61 69.68 -9.00
CA GLU A 162 -19.41 68.96 -8.01
C GLU A 162 -18.59 67.85 -7.32
N GLU A 163 -18.83 67.74 -5.99
CA GLU A 163 -18.27 66.65 -5.17
C GLU A 163 -18.93 65.30 -5.52
N VAL A 164 -18.22 64.21 -5.25
CA VAL A 164 -18.78 62.87 -5.50
C VAL A 164 -19.95 62.56 -4.54
N THR A 165 -21.03 62.06 -5.09
CA THR A 165 -22.17 61.56 -4.30
C THR A 165 -22.29 60.06 -4.38
N ARG A 166 -23.02 59.45 -3.41
CA ARG A 166 -23.33 58.02 -3.39
C ARG A 166 -23.98 57.57 -4.70
N ASP A 167 -24.95 58.36 -5.18
CA ASP A 167 -25.69 58.03 -6.40
C ASP A 167 -24.78 57.99 -7.65
N MET A 168 -23.81 58.90 -7.71
CA MET A 168 -22.80 58.89 -8.79
C MET A 168 -21.95 57.62 -8.77
N ILE A 169 -21.59 57.14 -7.59
CA ILE A 169 -20.82 55.89 -7.44
C ILE A 169 -21.64 54.70 -7.93
N TYR A 170 -22.90 54.56 -7.47
CA TYR A 170 -23.76 53.45 -7.86
C TYR A 170 -24.17 53.48 -9.34
N GLN A 171 -24.39 54.66 -9.92
CA GLN A 171 -24.60 54.82 -11.34
C GLN A 171 -23.38 54.38 -12.15
N ALA A 172 -22.20 54.74 -11.73
CA ALA A 172 -20.96 54.38 -12.39
C ALA A 172 -20.64 52.89 -12.27
N LEU A 173 -20.95 52.24 -11.12
CA LEU A 173 -20.90 50.78 -10.93
C LEU A 173 -21.85 50.08 -11.93
N SER A 174 -23.07 50.54 -11.98
CA SER A 174 -24.09 49.99 -12.89
C SER A 174 -23.69 50.12 -14.35
N ALA A 175 -23.13 51.27 -14.73
CA ALA A 175 -22.61 51.54 -16.09
C ALA A 175 -21.46 50.60 -16.49
N GLN A 176 -20.68 50.10 -15.52
CA GLN A 176 -19.60 49.11 -15.72
C GLN A 176 -20.10 47.65 -15.60
N GLY A 177 -21.40 47.46 -15.27
CA GLY A 177 -22.00 46.15 -15.09
C GLY A 177 -21.55 45.42 -13.84
N ILE A 178 -20.98 46.10 -12.85
CA ILE A 178 -20.53 45.53 -11.58
C ILE A 178 -21.75 45.40 -10.67
N SER A 179 -22.16 44.14 -10.38
CA SER A 179 -23.40 43.88 -9.65
C SER A 179 -23.30 42.75 -8.61
N TYR A 180 -22.19 42.01 -8.59
CA TYR A 180 -22.01 40.89 -7.68
C TYR A 180 -20.84 41.14 -6.72
N GLY A 181 -21.00 40.71 -5.45
CA GLY A 181 -19.95 40.77 -4.43
C GLY A 181 -19.56 42.19 -4.02
N LEU A 182 -20.48 43.14 -4.11
CA LEU A 182 -20.24 44.55 -3.74
C LEU A 182 -20.10 44.69 -2.22
N ASP A 183 -19.06 45.40 -1.78
CA ASP A 183 -18.94 45.89 -0.40
C ASP A 183 -19.68 47.21 -0.25
N THR A 184 -20.95 47.11 0.13
CA THR A 184 -21.83 48.30 0.28
C THR A 184 -21.38 49.21 1.42
N ALA A 185 -20.81 48.65 2.50
CA ALA A 185 -20.32 49.43 3.64
C ALA A 185 -19.09 50.27 3.24
N LEU A 186 -18.20 49.68 2.46
CA LEU A 186 -17.02 50.38 1.92
C LEU A 186 -17.45 51.48 0.92
N LEU A 187 -18.40 51.18 0.03
CA LEU A 187 -18.92 52.15 -0.92
C LEU A 187 -19.55 53.38 -0.25
N ASP A 188 -20.37 53.13 0.79
CA ASP A 188 -21.02 54.19 1.57
C ASP A 188 -19.98 55.02 2.37
N ARG A 189 -18.97 54.38 2.94
CA ARG A 189 -17.86 55.07 3.60
C ARG A 189 -17.05 55.90 2.60
N ALA A 190 -16.70 55.33 1.46
CA ALA A 190 -15.93 56.04 0.42
C ALA A 190 -16.67 57.29 -0.14
N ALA A 191 -18.00 57.31 -0.12
CA ALA A 191 -18.77 58.50 -0.54
C ALA A 191 -18.62 59.68 0.40
N HIS A 192 -18.37 59.43 1.72
CA HIS A 192 -18.36 60.43 2.77
C HIS A 192 -16.96 60.71 3.37
N ASP A 193 -15.97 59.87 3.05
CA ASP A 193 -14.62 60.01 3.58
C ASP A 193 -13.93 61.27 3.07
N ARG A 194 -13.25 62.00 4.00
CA ARG A 194 -12.47 63.16 3.65
C ARG A 194 -11.22 62.85 2.81
N GLU A 195 -10.71 61.63 2.99
CA GLU A 195 -9.51 61.10 2.26
C GLU A 195 -9.89 60.30 1.02
N ARG A 196 -11.16 60.34 0.55
CA ARG A 196 -11.67 59.54 -0.57
C ARG A 196 -10.98 59.75 -1.91
N TYR A 197 -10.42 60.93 -2.11
CA TYR A 197 -9.77 61.27 -3.37
C TYR A 197 -8.39 60.66 -3.48
N PHE A 198 -8.09 60.10 -4.66
CA PHE A 198 -6.86 59.34 -4.96
C PHE A 198 -6.65 58.09 -4.09
N SER A 199 -7.66 57.65 -3.34
CA SER A 199 -7.62 56.40 -2.62
C SER A 199 -8.23 55.28 -3.47
N LEU A 200 -7.56 54.12 -3.51
CA LEU A 200 -8.02 52.93 -4.25
C LEU A 200 -8.72 51.99 -3.28
N TYR A 201 -9.98 51.71 -3.60
CA TYR A 201 -10.82 50.83 -2.78
C TYR A 201 -11.14 49.55 -3.56
N LEU A 202 -11.03 48.37 -2.93
CA LEU A 202 -11.51 47.13 -3.51
C LEU A 202 -13.00 47.00 -3.21
N VAL A 203 -13.85 47.38 -4.18
CA VAL A 203 -15.29 47.57 -3.97
C VAL A 203 -16.14 46.37 -4.31
N ALA A 204 -15.60 45.37 -5.02
CA ALA A 204 -16.33 44.16 -5.31
C ALA A 204 -15.39 42.96 -5.43
N ARG A 205 -15.86 41.82 -4.90
CA ARG A 205 -15.19 40.51 -4.98
C ARG A 205 -16.14 39.47 -5.56
N GLY A 206 -15.76 38.84 -6.64
CA GLY A 206 -16.38 37.65 -7.16
C GLY A 206 -15.91 36.39 -6.41
N THR A 207 -16.46 35.26 -6.77
CA THR A 207 -16.04 33.95 -6.31
C THR A 207 -15.18 33.29 -7.37
N PRO A 208 -13.92 32.91 -7.09
CA PRO A 208 -13.13 32.17 -8.06
C PRO A 208 -13.70 30.78 -8.29
N ALA A 209 -13.51 30.23 -9.49
CA ALA A 209 -13.85 28.84 -9.77
C ALA A 209 -12.78 27.93 -9.17
N PHE A 210 -13.18 26.81 -8.60
CA PHE A 210 -12.29 25.75 -8.12
C PHE A 210 -12.42 24.52 -9.01
N ASP A 211 -11.32 24.15 -9.67
CA ASP A 211 -11.30 22.94 -10.50
C ASP A 211 -11.43 21.67 -9.62
N GLY A 212 -12.15 20.68 -10.13
CA GLY A 212 -12.30 19.38 -9.51
C GLY A 212 -10.97 18.61 -9.45
N ARG A 213 -10.84 17.74 -8.47
CA ARG A 213 -9.68 16.86 -8.32
C ARG A 213 -9.78 15.69 -9.28
N ASN A 214 -8.67 15.33 -9.92
CA ASN A 214 -8.60 14.15 -10.77
C ASN A 214 -8.80 12.88 -9.93
N GLY A 215 -9.44 11.88 -10.54
CA GLY A 215 -9.50 10.56 -9.97
C GLY A 215 -8.11 9.95 -9.83
N ASN A 216 -7.94 9.08 -8.85
CA ASN A 216 -6.69 8.38 -8.56
C ASN A 216 -6.98 6.91 -8.25
N ILE A 217 -6.01 6.03 -8.51
CA ILE A 217 -6.06 4.62 -8.15
C ILE A 217 -5.19 4.41 -6.92
N VAL A 218 -5.76 3.78 -5.91
CA VAL A 218 -5.06 3.33 -4.70
C VAL A 218 -4.86 1.83 -4.81
N ASP A 219 -3.61 1.42 -4.88
CA ASP A 219 -3.24 0.02 -5.03
C ASP A 219 -3.14 -0.66 -3.66
N SER A 220 -3.76 -1.84 -3.51
CA SER A 220 -3.63 -2.72 -2.34
C SER A 220 -2.43 -3.66 -2.48
N PHE A 221 -1.91 -3.84 -3.71
CA PHE A 221 -0.75 -4.65 -4.02
C PHE A 221 0.33 -3.81 -4.72
N PRO A 222 1.61 -4.10 -4.49
CA PRO A 222 2.71 -3.35 -5.09
C PRO A 222 2.78 -3.58 -6.60
N ARG A 223 2.98 -2.49 -7.37
CA ARG A 223 3.21 -2.59 -8.83
C ARG A 223 4.57 -3.16 -9.20
N ALA A 224 5.53 -3.07 -8.30
CA ALA A 224 6.85 -3.67 -8.47
C ALA A 224 7.16 -4.52 -7.24
N ILE A 225 7.61 -5.75 -7.48
CA ILE A 225 8.02 -6.65 -6.40
C ILE A 225 9.31 -6.12 -5.79
N GLN A 226 9.25 -5.68 -4.53
CA GLN A 226 10.41 -5.30 -3.76
C GLN A 226 10.78 -6.46 -2.83
N ARG A 227 12.07 -6.82 -2.80
CA ARG A 227 12.59 -7.78 -1.83
C ARG A 227 12.63 -7.11 -0.45
N VAL A 228 11.63 -7.39 0.36
CA VAL A 228 11.58 -6.93 1.74
C VAL A 228 12.06 -8.06 2.63
N LEU A 229 13.23 -7.89 3.24
CA LEU A 229 13.76 -8.82 4.22
C LEU A 229 13.08 -8.57 5.56
N GLU A 230 12.46 -9.61 6.12
CA GLU A 230 11.88 -9.53 7.46
C GLU A 230 12.98 -9.59 8.52
N VAL A 231 12.91 -8.67 9.46
CA VAL A 231 13.77 -8.66 10.64
C VAL A 231 12.97 -9.22 11.80
N ASN A 232 13.45 -10.29 12.42
CA ASN A 232 12.79 -10.88 13.57
C ASN A 232 12.87 -9.98 14.82
N GLU A 233 12.15 -10.32 15.89
CA GLU A 233 12.11 -9.58 17.17
C GLU A 233 13.50 -9.44 17.83
N PHE A 234 14.50 -10.22 17.38
CA PHE A 234 15.89 -10.20 17.86
C PHE A 234 16.84 -9.41 16.94
N GLY A 235 16.32 -8.70 15.93
CA GLY A 235 17.13 -7.94 14.99
C GLY A 235 17.87 -8.79 13.94
N GLN A 236 17.56 -10.09 13.81
CA GLN A 236 18.14 -10.98 12.81
C GLN A 236 17.31 -10.93 11.53
N VAL A 237 17.97 -10.88 10.39
CA VAL A 237 17.35 -10.89 9.07
C VAL A 237 17.05 -12.33 8.67
N ASP A 238 15.78 -12.63 8.33
CA ASP A 238 15.40 -13.91 7.74
C ASP A 238 15.56 -13.84 6.21
N TYR A 239 16.63 -14.43 5.72
CA TYR A 239 16.95 -14.50 4.30
C TYR A 239 16.12 -15.55 3.54
N THR A 240 15.32 -16.36 4.22
CA THR A 240 14.46 -17.38 3.60
C THR A 240 13.05 -16.87 3.33
N SER A 241 12.63 -15.77 3.97
CA SER A 241 11.30 -15.17 3.83
C SER A 241 11.39 -13.88 3.00
N LEU A 242 11.35 -14.02 1.67
CA LEU A 242 11.50 -12.88 0.75
C LEU A 242 10.20 -12.16 0.41
N ASN A 243 9.03 -12.70 0.81
CA ASN A 243 7.69 -12.16 0.55
C ASN A 243 7.45 -11.72 -0.91
N LEU A 244 8.01 -12.47 -1.87
CA LEU A 244 7.91 -12.17 -3.30
C LEU A 244 6.53 -12.50 -3.89
N ILE A 245 5.70 -13.23 -3.15
CA ILE A 245 4.43 -13.78 -3.62
C ILE A 245 3.29 -12.99 -3.00
N CYS A 246 2.55 -12.27 -3.82
CA CYS A 246 1.35 -11.53 -3.42
C CYS A 246 0.12 -12.43 -3.64
N ASN A 247 -0.28 -13.15 -2.61
CA ASN A 247 -1.46 -14.00 -2.66
C ASN A 247 -2.75 -13.17 -2.59
N VAL A 248 -3.75 -13.57 -3.35
CA VAL A 248 -5.09 -13.00 -3.35
C VAL A 248 -6.13 -14.12 -3.37
N GLU A 249 -7.24 -13.91 -2.66
CA GLU A 249 -8.41 -14.78 -2.68
C GLU A 249 -9.44 -14.27 -3.69
N GLU A 250 -10.36 -15.14 -4.10
CA GLU A 250 -11.48 -14.75 -4.97
C GLU A 250 -12.32 -13.65 -4.30
N GLY A 251 -12.67 -12.61 -5.07
CA GLY A 251 -13.41 -11.45 -4.58
C GLY A 251 -12.57 -10.42 -3.79
N GLN A 252 -11.30 -10.69 -3.52
CA GLN A 252 -10.44 -9.75 -2.81
C GLN A 252 -10.08 -8.56 -3.68
N GLU A 253 -10.09 -7.36 -3.06
CA GLU A 253 -9.74 -6.10 -3.72
C GLU A 253 -8.24 -6.00 -4.04
N ILE A 254 -7.94 -5.67 -5.31
CA ILE A 254 -6.58 -5.47 -5.81
C ILE A 254 -6.21 -3.98 -5.82
N CYS A 255 -7.12 -3.13 -6.25
CA CYS A 255 -6.99 -1.68 -6.18
C CYS A 255 -8.37 -1.04 -6.22
N HIS A 256 -8.47 0.20 -5.72
CA HIS A 256 -9.71 0.94 -5.82
C HIS A 256 -9.54 2.32 -6.46
N LEU A 257 -10.60 2.80 -7.12
CA LEU A 257 -10.68 4.08 -7.79
C LEU A 257 -11.26 5.13 -6.83
N VAL A 258 -10.47 6.15 -6.53
CA VAL A 258 -10.98 7.39 -5.95
C VAL A 258 -11.59 8.20 -7.09
N ARG A 259 -12.91 8.38 -7.07
CA ARG A 259 -13.63 9.11 -8.13
C ARG A 259 -13.15 10.55 -8.22
N PRO A 260 -13.11 11.12 -9.44
CA PRO A 260 -12.86 12.55 -9.61
C PRO A 260 -13.99 13.36 -9.00
N THR A 261 -13.68 14.58 -8.54
CA THR A 261 -14.69 15.50 -8.06
C THR A 261 -15.11 16.47 -9.16
N GLU A 262 -16.33 16.91 -9.12
CA GLU A 262 -16.78 18.04 -9.92
C GLU A 262 -16.15 19.33 -9.35
N GLY A 263 -15.85 20.29 -10.23
CA GLY A 263 -15.38 21.58 -9.79
C GLY A 263 -16.56 22.45 -9.33
N GLU A 264 -16.23 23.46 -8.54
CA GLU A 264 -17.21 24.45 -8.10
C GLU A 264 -17.14 25.68 -9.03
N PRO A 265 -18.21 26.04 -9.73
CA PRO A 265 -18.22 27.20 -10.60
C PRO A 265 -18.07 28.48 -9.78
N GLY A 266 -17.28 29.40 -10.30
CA GLY A 266 -17.11 30.72 -9.74
C GLY A 266 -18.10 31.73 -10.32
N ARG A 267 -18.02 33.00 -9.84
CA ARG A 267 -18.84 34.09 -10.34
C ARG A 267 -18.04 35.39 -10.37
N THR A 268 -18.07 36.06 -11.51
CA THR A 268 -17.40 37.37 -11.68
C THR A 268 -18.15 38.49 -10.97
N VAL A 269 -17.51 39.62 -10.75
CA VAL A 269 -18.16 40.85 -10.23
C VAL A 269 -19.24 41.40 -11.17
N THR A 270 -19.23 41.00 -12.44
CA THR A 270 -20.28 41.31 -13.43
C THR A 270 -21.39 40.27 -13.46
N ASN A 271 -21.48 39.41 -12.44
CA ASN A 271 -22.48 38.36 -12.29
C ASN A 271 -22.47 37.28 -13.39
N GLN A 272 -21.36 37.09 -14.10
CA GLN A 272 -21.17 36.02 -15.07
C GLN A 272 -20.57 34.79 -14.36
N GLU A 273 -21.06 33.60 -14.72
CA GLU A 273 -20.52 32.35 -14.20
C GLU A 273 -19.14 32.06 -14.80
N ILE A 274 -18.21 31.63 -13.93
CA ILE A 274 -16.87 31.16 -14.33
C ILE A 274 -16.94 29.63 -14.28
N PRO A 275 -16.89 28.93 -15.43
CA PRO A 275 -16.99 27.48 -15.44
C PRO A 275 -15.76 26.85 -14.77
N ALA A 276 -16.00 25.89 -13.88
CA ALA A 276 -14.97 25.04 -13.31
C ALA A 276 -14.76 23.82 -14.22
N LYS A 277 -13.55 23.25 -14.19
CA LYS A 277 -13.23 22.01 -14.88
C LYS A 277 -13.48 20.83 -13.95
N SER A 278 -14.25 19.85 -14.40
CA SER A 278 -14.39 18.57 -13.70
C SER A 278 -13.06 17.81 -13.72
N GLY A 279 -12.78 17.08 -12.64
CA GLY A 279 -11.63 16.18 -12.56
C GLY A 279 -11.72 15.07 -13.62
N ARG A 280 -10.57 14.58 -14.07
CA ARG A 280 -10.49 13.52 -15.08
C ARG A 280 -10.63 12.15 -14.39
N SER A 281 -11.44 11.26 -14.96
CA SER A 281 -11.51 9.86 -14.54
C SER A 281 -10.28 9.09 -15.03
N VAL A 282 -9.83 8.14 -14.21
CA VAL A 282 -8.74 7.21 -14.53
C VAL A 282 -9.35 5.82 -14.65
N PRO A 283 -9.08 5.06 -15.74
CA PRO A 283 -9.60 3.71 -15.88
C PRO A 283 -8.88 2.75 -14.92
N LEU A 284 -9.63 1.78 -14.36
CA LEU A 284 -9.05 0.70 -13.55
C LEU A 284 -8.12 -0.16 -14.41
N PRO A 285 -6.95 -0.60 -13.89
CA PRO A 285 -5.95 -1.39 -14.62
C PRO A 285 -6.35 -2.87 -14.73
N ARG A 286 -7.48 -3.16 -15.37
CA ARG A 286 -8.04 -4.50 -15.54
C ARG A 286 -7.19 -5.36 -16.45
N GLY A 287 -6.85 -6.57 -15.99
CA GLY A 287 -6.11 -7.58 -16.75
C GLY A 287 -6.76 -8.96 -16.69
N ARG A 288 -5.94 -10.01 -16.79
CA ARG A 288 -6.41 -11.41 -16.75
C ARG A 288 -6.88 -11.78 -15.34
N ASN A 289 -8.01 -12.50 -15.25
CA ASN A 289 -8.57 -13.00 -14.00
C ASN A 289 -8.80 -11.89 -12.96
N THR A 290 -9.17 -10.69 -13.44
CA THR A 290 -9.61 -9.57 -12.62
C THR A 290 -10.94 -9.05 -13.12
N GLU A 291 -11.80 -8.63 -12.22
CA GLU A 291 -13.13 -8.09 -12.51
C GLU A 291 -13.31 -6.75 -11.83
N ILE A 292 -14.20 -5.96 -12.35
CA ILE A 292 -14.59 -4.68 -11.74
C ILE A 292 -15.73 -4.99 -10.78
N SER A 293 -15.68 -4.45 -9.56
CA SER A 293 -16.74 -4.58 -8.56
C SER A 293 -18.08 -4.07 -9.08
N GLU A 294 -19.18 -4.50 -8.48
CA GLU A 294 -20.54 -4.06 -8.86
C GLU A 294 -20.70 -2.53 -8.81
N ASP A 295 -20.05 -1.87 -7.86
CA ASP A 295 -20.05 -0.40 -7.70
C ASP A 295 -19.18 0.32 -8.74
N GLY A 296 -18.37 -0.41 -9.50
CA GLY A 296 -17.46 0.13 -10.52
C GLY A 296 -16.21 0.82 -9.99
N ASP A 297 -15.99 0.79 -8.68
CA ASP A 297 -14.93 1.56 -8.01
C ASP A 297 -13.73 0.73 -7.61
N ALA A 298 -13.81 -0.60 -7.63
CA ALA A 298 -12.71 -1.47 -7.27
C ALA A 298 -12.41 -2.50 -8.36
N LEU A 299 -11.14 -2.91 -8.44
CA LEU A 299 -10.70 -4.07 -9.21
C LEU A 299 -10.52 -5.22 -8.23
N ILE A 300 -11.24 -6.32 -8.46
CA ILE A 300 -11.25 -7.52 -7.62
C ILE A 300 -10.66 -8.72 -8.37
N ALA A 301 -10.16 -9.68 -7.62
CA ALA A 301 -9.71 -10.96 -8.17
C ALA A 301 -10.91 -11.86 -8.51
N SER A 302 -10.97 -12.42 -9.72
CA SER A 302 -12.02 -13.39 -10.11
C SER A 302 -11.71 -14.83 -9.71
N MET A 303 -10.51 -15.08 -9.19
CA MET A 303 -10.05 -16.37 -8.69
C MET A 303 -8.86 -16.21 -7.74
N PRO A 304 -8.61 -17.21 -6.86
CA PRO A 304 -7.42 -17.18 -6.02
C PRO A 304 -6.13 -17.34 -6.84
N GLY A 305 -5.06 -16.67 -6.41
CA GLY A 305 -3.78 -16.76 -7.11
C GLY A 305 -2.73 -15.75 -6.66
N HIS A 306 -1.75 -15.51 -7.53
CA HIS A 306 -0.71 -14.52 -7.36
C HIS A 306 -1.03 -13.27 -8.17
N VAL A 307 -1.07 -12.11 -7.51
CA VAL A 307 -1.24 -10.81 -8.16
C VAL A 307 0.09 -10.34 -8.73
N GLU A 308 0.09 -10.03 -10.02
CA GLU A 308 1.24 -9.45 -10.72
C GLU A 308 0.79 -8.21 -11.51
N PHE A 309 1.57 -7.13 -11.41
CA PHE A 309 1.39 -5.96 -12.26
C PHE A 309 2.27 -6.11 -13.51
N SER A 310 1.66 -6.26 -14.69
CA SER A 310 2.36 -6.44 -15.95
C SER A 310 2.00 -5.33 -16.92
N GLY A 311 3.01 -4.56 -17.32
CA GLY A 311 2.81 -3.41 -18.19
C GLY A 311 1.96 -2.31 -17.54
N THR A 312 0.66 -2.31 -17.81
CA THR A 312 -0.29 -1.30 -17.31
C THR A 312 -1.48 -1.91 -16.56
N THR A 313 -1.51 -3.23 -16.37
CA THR A 313 -2.65 -3.95 -15.82
C THR A 313 -2.25 -4.90 -14.69
N PHE A 314 -3.14 -5.10 -13.72
CA PHE A 314 -3.03 -6.18 -12.76
C PHE A 314 -3.59 -7.47 -13.36
N GLN A 315 -2.93 -8.59 -13.10
CA GLN A 315 -3.40 -9.92 -13.47
C GLN A 315 -3.24 -10.88 -12.30
N VAL A 316 -4.13 -11.86 -12.20
CA VAL A 316 -4.06 -12.93 -11.21
C VAL A 316 -3.65 -14.22 -11.91
N LYS A 317 -2.57 -14.86 -11.44
CA LYS A 317 -2.06 -16.14 -11.92
C LYS A 317 -2.42 -17.25 -10.93
N PRO A 318 -3.21 -18.25 -11.33
CA PRO A 318 -3.54 -19.38 -10.45
C PRO A 318 -2.39 -20.36 -10.26
N VAL A 319 -1.39 -20.31 -11.12
CA VAL A 319 -0.18 -21.16 -11.08
C VAL A 319 1.04 -20.27 -10.87
N LEU A 320 1.87 -20.62 -9.89
CA LEU A 320 3.15 -19.98 -9.64
C LEU A 320 4.26 -20.81 -10.32
N ASP A 321 4.87 -20.26 -11.36
CA ASP A 321 5.97 -20.88 -12.08
C ASP A 321 7.33 -20.39 -11.55
N ILE A 322 8.13 -21.30 -11.02
CA ILE A 322 9.52 -21.07 -10.60
C ILE A 322 10.44 -21.66 -11.68
N GLY A 323 11.19 -20.79 -12.35
CA GLY A 323 12.01 -21.16 -13.51
C GLY A 323 13.30 -21.93 -13.17
N GLY A 324 13.70 -21.96 -11.91
CA GLY A 324 14.91 -22.61 -11.36
C GLY A 324 14.64 -23.35 -10.08
N ASP A 325 15.62 -23.31 -9.17
CA ASP A 325 15.57 -23.95 -7.86
C ASP A 325 14.85 -23.10 -6.82
N VAL A 326 14.35 -23.74 -5.76
CA VAL A 326 13.92 -23.06 -4.55
C VAL A 326 15.10 -22.94 -3.62
N ASP A 327 15.70 -21.76 -3.60
CA ASP A 327 16.95 -21.43 -2.94
C ASP A 327 16.89 -20.05 -2.26
N PHE A 328 18.03 -19.49 -1.86
CA PHE A 328 18.11 -18.13 -1.27
C PHE A 328 17.68 -17.00 -2.21
N SER A 329 17.58 -17.25 -3.53
CA SER A 329 17.10 -16.25 -4.49
C SER A 329 15.57 -16.22 -4.58
N THR A 330 14.94 -17.36 -4.36
CA THR A 330 13.49 -17.57 -4.42
C THR A 330 12.85 -17.47 -3.02
N GLY A 331 13.55 -17.94 -1.98
CA GLY A 331 13.06 -18.02 -0.62
C GLY A 331 12.01 -19.11 -0.41
N ASN A 332 11.40 -19.10 0.79
CA ASN A 332 10.28 -19.98 1.09
C ASN A 332 9.04 -19.61 0.29
N ILE A 333 8.36 -20.62 -0.24
CA ILE A 333 7.15 -20.45 -1.04
C ILE A 333 5.92 -20.78 -0.20
N LYS A 334 4.97 -19.84 -0.15
CA LYS A 334 3.63 -20.08 0.40
C LYS A 334 2.62 -19.52 -0.60
N PHE A 335 1.84 -20.42 -1.21
CA PHE A 335 0.96 -20.05 -2.31
C PHE A 335 -0.44 -20.68 -2.17
N VAL A 336 -1.47 -19.93 -2.59
CA VAL A 336 -2.88 -20.36 -2.51
C VAL A 336 -3.34 -21.22 -3.70
N GLY A 337 -2.57 -21.29 -4.78
CA GLY A 337 -2.84 -22.08 -5.98
C GLY A 337 -1.83 -23.20 -6.20
N ASP A 338 -1.60 -23.56 -7.46
CA ASP A 338 -0.65 -24.56 -7.89
C ASP A 338 0.78 -24.00 -8.03
N VAL A 339 1.79 -24.78 -7.65
CA VAL A 339 3.20 -24.39 -7.75
C VAL A 339 3.93 -25.34 -8.70
N ASN A 340 4.62 -24.77 -9.67
CA ASN A 340 5.42 -25.49 -10.65
C ASN A 340 6.89 -25.06 -10.55
N ILE A 341 7.75 -25.95 -10.05
CA ILE A 341 9.19 -25.73 -9.85
C ILE A 341 9.93 -26.55 -10.90
N LYS A 342 10.70 -25.90 -11.77
CA LYS A 342 11.48 -26.61 -12.81
C LYS A 342 12.74 -27.27 -12.27
N GLY A 343 13.31 -26.70 -11.22
CA GLY A 343 14.53 -27.16 -10.58
C GLY A 343 14.30 -28.00 -9.33
N ASP A 344 15.24 -27.91 -8.41
CA ASP A 344 15.29 -28.62 -7.13
C ASP A 344 14.72 -27.79 -5.98
N VAL A 345 14.31 -28.44 -4.89
CA VAL A 345 14.02 -27.77 -3.61
C VAL A 345 15.21 -28.04 -2.68
N LEU A 346 16.00 -27.00 -2.44
CA LEU A 346 17.24 -27.12 -1.68
C LEU A 346 17.01 -27.26 -0.18
N SER A 347 18.06 -27.67 0.50
CA SER A 347 18.07 -27.87 1.95
C SER A 347 17.66 -26.60 2.72
N GLY A 348 16.76 -26.74 3.69
CA GLY A 348 16.31 -25.65 4.58
C GLY A 348 15.16 -24.81 4.01
N PHE A 349 14.74 -25.03 2.77
CA PHE A 349 13.62 -24.33 2.18
C PHE A 349 12.29 -25.08 2.31
N THR A 350 11.23 -24.26 2.37
CA THR A 350 9.86 -24.78 2.54
C THR A 350 8.97 -24.31 1.38
N VAL A 351 8.27 -25.27 0.77
CA VAL A 351 7.25 -25.02 -0.24
C VAL A 351 5.90 -25.44 0.31
N LYS A 352 4.95 -24.50 0.39
CA LYS A 352 3.56 -24.77 0.81
C LYS A 352 2.62 -24.25 -0.26
N ALA A 353 1.80 -25.13 -0.82
CA ALA A 353 0.76 -24.81 -1.78
C ALA A 353 -0.58 -25.36 -1.29
N MET A 354 -1.65 -24.61 -1.49
CA MET A 354 -3.01 -25.13 -1.25
C MET A 354 -3.47 -26.05 -2.39
N GLY A 355 -2.93 -25.85 -3.60
CA GLY A 355 -3.14 -26.68 -4.78
C GLY A 355 -2.09 -27.77 -4.96
N ASN A 356 -1.80 -28.08 -6.22
CA ASN A 356 -0.83 -29.10 -6.61
C ASN A 356 0.60 -28.53 -6.58
N VAL A 357 1.58 -29.41 -6.36
CA VAL A 357 3.00 -29.06 -6.44
C VAL A 357 3.70 -29.98 -7.43
N TYR A 358 4.38 -29.37 -8.40
CA TYR A 358 5.25 -30.08 -9.32
C TYR A 358 6.70 -29.65 -9.10
N VAL A 359 7.60 -30.62 -8.92
CA VAL A 359 9.04 -30.42 -8.78
C VAL A 359 9.74 -31.23 -9.87
N GLY A 360 10.33 -30.54 -10.84
CA GLY A 360 11.06 -31.14 -11.96
C GLY A 360 12.39 -31.79 -11.56
N GLY A 361 12.92 -31.41 -10.42
CA GLY A 361 14.16 -31.87 -9.82
C GLY A 361 13.98 -32.84 -8.67
N VAL A 362 14.82 -32.62 -7.65
CA VAL A 362 14.90 -33.38 -6.37
C VAL A 362 14.43 -32.49 -5.22
N VAL A 363 13.82 -33.08 -4.22
CA VAL A 363 13.70 -32.46 -2.90
C VAL A 363 14.87 -32.92 -2.06
N GLU A 364 15.76 -32.00 -1.69
CA GLU A 364 16.96 -32.29 -0.91
C GLU A 364 16.69 -32.51 0.57
N ALA A 365 17.67 -33.09 1.25
CA ALA A 365 17.66 -33.32 2.69
C ALA A 365 17.44 -32.01 3.46
N GLY A 366 16.46 -31.99 4.40
CA GLY A 366 16.05 -30.80 5.13
C GLY A 366 15.03 -29.90 4.39
N GLY A 367 14.74 -30.15 3.11
CA GLY A 367 13.66 -29.50 2.38
C GLY A 367 12.29 -29.96 2.86
N THR A 368 11.30 -29.07 2.86
CA THR A 368 9.92 -29.39 3.27
C THR A 368 8.96 -29.01 2.14
N VAL A 369 8.07 -29.96 1.74
CA VAL A 369 7.05 -29.68 0.73
C VAL A 369 5.68 -30.09 1.28
N GLU A 370 4.73 -29.17 1.24
CA GLU A 370 3.33 -29.39 1.63
C GLU A 370 2.44 -28.99 0.44
N ALA A 371 1.75 -29.95 -0.16
CA ALA A 371 0.75 -29.75 -1.19
C ALA A 371 -0.65 -30.05 -0.64
N GLY A 372 -1.61 -29.15 -0.86
CA GLY A 372 -3.02 -29.41 -0.54
C GLY A 372 -3.66 -30.41 -1.51
N GLY A 373 -3.17 -30.48 -2.74
CA GLY A 373 -3.52 -31.43 -3.79
C GLY A 373 -2.46 -32.52 -3.99
N ASP A 374 -2.12 -32.76 -5.25
CA ASP A 374 -1.13 -33.75 -5.68
C ASP A 374 0.30 -33.18 -5.59
N LEU A 375 1.25 -34.04 -5.23
CA LEU A 375 2.67 -33.74 -5.29
C LEU A 375 3.36 -34.64 -6.31
N THR A 376 3.99 -34.05 -7.31
CA THR A 376 4.83 -34.75 -8.29
C THR A 376 6.29 -34.34 -8.15
N VAL A 377 7.19 -35.26 -7.87
CA VAL A 377 8.62 -35.07 -7.83
C VAL A 377 9.30 -35.96 -8.85
N VAL A 378 9.74 -35.35 -9.96
CA VAL A 378 10.19 -36.14 -11.15
C VAL A 378 11.40 -37.01 -10.85
N LYS A 379 12.40 -36.46 -10.19
CA LYS A 379 13.62 -37.21 -9.84
C LYS A 379 13.43 -37.99 -8.55
N GLY A 380 13.10 -37.36 -7.43
CA GLY A 380 12.86 -38.07 -6.18
C GLY A 380 13.07 -37.22 -4.94
N ILE A 381 12.96 -37.85 -3.77
CA ILE A 381 13.03 -37.21 -2.47
C ILE A 381 14.21 -37.81 -1.70
N LEU A 382 15.20 -36.98 -1.42
CA LEU A 382 16.38 -37.29 -0.58
C LEU A 382 16.16 -36.68 0.79
N GLY A 383 16.11 -37.48 1.81
CA GLY A 383 15.95 -37.03 3.19
C GLY A 383 17.18 -37.31 4.04
N ASP A 384 17.23 -36.69 5.23
CA ASP A 384 18.21 -36.91 6.29
C ASP A 384 17.56 -37.46 7.57
N GLY A 385 16.30 -37.91 7.48
CA GLY A 385 15.49 -38.30 8.60
C GLY A 385 14.66 -37.17 9.23
N THR A 386 14.97 -35.88 8.90
CA THR A 386 14.20 -34.70 9.34
C THR A 386 13.26 -34.18 8.24
N THR A 387 13.54 -34.51 6.98
CA THR A 387 12.73 -34.12 5.81
C THR A 387 11.31 -34.62 5.92
N VAL A 388 10.34 -33.69 5.79
CA VAL A 388 8.91 -33.96 5.90
C VAL A 388 8.18 -33.51 4.64
N ILE A 389 7.47 -34.43 4.01
CA ILE A 389 6.68 -34.19 2.80
C ILE A 389 5.22 -34.51 3.09
N ARG A 390 4.31 -33.66 2.64
CA ARG A 390 2.86 -33.81 2.83
C ARG A 390 2.11 -33.60 1.53
N ALA A 391 1.13 -34.44 1.24
CA ALA A 391 0.17 -34.22 0.18
C ALA A 391 -1.25 -34.50 0.66
N GLY A 392 -2.17 -33.66 0.27
CA GLY A 392 -3.60 -33.80 0.56
C GLY A 392 -4.27 -34.86 -0.30
N ARG A 393 -3.66 -35.22 -1.45
CA ARG A 393 -4.15 -36.28 -2.34
C ARG A 393 -3.05 -37.27 -2.62
N CYS A 394 -2.47 -37.28 -3.79
CA CYS A 394 -1.49 -38.27 -4.23
C CYS A 394 -0.05 -37.76 -4.23
N ILE A 395 0.91 -38.68 -4.05
CA ILE A 395 2.34 -38.40 -4.26
C ILE A 395 2.87 -39.30 -5.36
N PHE A 396 3.56 -38.69 -6.32
CA PHE A 396 4.30 -39.34 -7.39
C PHE A 396 5.77 -38.96 -7.27
N ALA A 397 6.64 -39.90 -6.95
CA ALA A 397 8.08 -39.67 -6.85
C ALA A 397 8.85 -40.87 -7.37
N LYS A 398 9.97 -40.66 -8.08
CA LYS A 398 10.76 -41.76 -8.61
C LYS A 398 11.42 -42.59 -7.50
N TYR A 399 12.00 -41.93 -6.49
CA TYR A 399 12.53 -42.61 -5.30
C TYR A 399 12.33 -41.76 -4.05
N ILE A 400 12.28 -42.45 -2.90
CA ILE A 400 12.16 -41.83 -1.57
C ILE A 400 13.23 -42.43 -0.68
N GLU A 401 14.09 -41.61 -0.12
CA GLU A 401 15.18 -42.00 0.75
C GLU A 401 15.20 -41.16 2.03
N ASN A 402 15.28 -41.85 3.21
CA ASN A 402 15.43 -41.24 4.56
C ASN A 402 14.43 -40.10 4.88
N ALA A 403 13.23 -40.12 4.27
CA ALA A 403 12.22 -39.06 4.43
C ALA A 403 10.99 -39.55 5.14
N THR A 404 10.24 -38.62 5.75
CA THR A 404 8.92 -38.86 6.33
C THR A 404 7.85 -38.30 5.40
N ILE A 405 6.97 -39.20 4.92
CA ILE A 405 5.95 -38.90 3.91
C ILE A 405 4.56 -39.06 4.52
N PHE A 406 3.70 -38.07 4.29
CA PHE A 406 2.27 -38.11 4.62
C PHE A 406 1.47 -37.94 3.34
N VAL A 407 0.61 -38.88 3.03
CA VAL A 407 -0.25 -38.84 1.86
C VAL A 407 -1.65 -39.32 2.21
N ARG A 408 -2.66 -38.52 1.88
CA ARG A 408 -4.06 -38.85 2.25
C ARG A 408 -4.71 -39.87 1.31
N GLU A 409 -4.27 -39.93 0.06
CA GLU A 409 -4.80 -40.90 -0.90
C GLU A 409 -3.74 -41.93 -1.25
N ASN A 410 -3.01 -41.75 -2.36
CA ASN A 410 -2.13 -42.81 -2.88
C ASN A 410 -0.68 -42.35 -3.03
N LEU A 411 0.25 -43.23 -2.76
CA LEU A 411 1.66 -43.05 -3.03
C LEU A 411 2.11 -43.97 -4.18
N GLN A 412 2.71 -43.39 -5.21
CA GLN A 412 3.35 -44.16 -6.27
C GLN A 412 4.83 -43.80 -6.36
N THR A 413 5.71 -44.79 -6.30
CA THR A 413 7.16 -44.63 -6.36
C THR A 413 7.84 -45.88 -6.90
N ASP A 414 9.08 -45.77 -7.35
CA ASP A 414 9.88 -46.90 -7.87
C ASP A 414 10.66 -47.57 -6.73
N CYS A 415 11.03 -46.86 -5.68
CA CYS A 415 11.81 -47.41 -4.58
C CYS A 415 11.66 -46.59 -3.29
N ILE A 416 11.62 -47.27 -2.14
CA ILE A 416 11.67 -46.64 -0.83
C ILE A 416 12.87 -47.21 -0.05
N VAL A 417 13.75 -46.34 0.44
CA VAL A 417 14.92 -46.69 1.25
C VAL A 417 14.86 -45.95 2.59
N ASN A 418 14.75 -46.67 3.70
CA ASN A 418 14.67 -46.12 5.05
C ASN A 418 13.60 -45.03 5.25
N GLY A 419 12.54 -45.06 4.42
CA GLY A 419 11.44 -44.09 4.47
C GLY A 419 10.48 -44.39 5.62
N ARG A 420 9.87 -43.35 6.16
CA ARG A 420 8.73 -43.41 7.07
C ARG A 420 7.49 -42.92 6.33
N ILE A 421 6.70 -43.86 5.82
CA ILE A 421 5.56 -43.59 4.94
C ILE A 421 4.25 -43.81 5.73
N TYR A 422 3.38 -42.83 5.68
CA TYR A 422 2.04 -42.84 6.27
C TYR A 422 1.05 -42.48 5.16
N CYS A 423 0.28 -43.48 4.69
CA CYS A 423 -0.64 -43.38 3.56
C CYS A 423 -2.04 -43.83 3.97
N ASP A 424 -3.03 -42.95 3.81
CA ASP A 424 -4.42 -43.30 4.12
C ASP A 424 -5.11 -44.07 2.96
N GLY A 425 -4.41 -44.29 1.85
CA GLY A 425 -4.84 -45.11 0.69
C GLY A 425 -3.91 -46.25 0.38
N GLU A 426 -3.44 -46.31 -0.86
CA GLU A 426 -2.57 -47.36 -1.40
C GLU A 426 -1.13 -46.91 -1.61
N VAL A 427 -0.16 -47.77 -1.35
CA VAL A 427 1.25 -47.61 -1.68
C VAL A 427 1.62 -48.55 -2.82
N ILE A 428 1.98 -47.98 -3.98
CA ILE A 428 2.23 -48.74 -5.22
C ILE A 428 3.69 -48.54 -5.63
N ILE A 429 4.46 -49.65 -5.64
CA ILE A 429 5.89 -49.66 -5.92
C ILE A 429 6.15 -50.77 -6.97
N ARG A 430 5.89 -50.46 -8.26
CA ARG A 430 5.89 -51.44 -9.32
C ARG A 430 6.92 -51.27 -10.41
N SER A 431 7.45 -50.05 -10.56
CA SER A 431 8.43 -49.72 -11.61
C SER A 431 9.86 -49.73 -11.04
N GLY A 432 10.83 -49.73 -11.90
CA GLY A 432 12.23 -49.70 -11.54
C GLY A 432 12.65 -50.92 -10.71
N ARG A 433 13.23 -50.70 -9.51
CA ARG A 433 13.60 -51.74 -8.58
C ARG A 433 12.39 -52.33 -7.84
N GLY A 434 11.29 -51.63 -7.77
CA GLY A 434 10.07 -52.06 -7.13
C GLY A 434 10.21 -52.44 -5.65
N SER A 435 11.17 -51.88 -4.89
CA SER A 435 11.59 -52.38 -3.60
C SER A 435 11.36 -51.41 -2.45
N ILE A 436 10.99 -51.97 -1.28
CA ILE A 436 10.94 -51.32 0.02
C ILE A 436 12.11 -51.88 0.86
N ILE A 437 13.09 -51.05 1.20
CA ILE A 437 14.27 -51.48 1.94
C ILE A 437 14.42 -50.63 3.21
N GLY A 438 14.25 -51.25 4.38
CA GLY A 438 14.34 -50.55 5.66
C GLY A 438 13.18 -49.59 5.94
N GLY A 439 13.20 -48.97 7.10
CA GLY A 439 12.19 -48.01 7.53
C GLY A 439 10.81 -48.61 7.85
N ARG A 440 9.76 -47.79 7.74
CA ARG A 440 8.37 -48.20 8.03
C ARG A 440 7.43 -47.65 6.95
N VAL A 441 6.66 -48.55 6.34
CA VAL A 441 5.59 -48.20 5.39
C VAL A 441 4.26 -48.61 5.99
N TRP A 442 3.37 -47.63 6.21
CA TRP A 442 2.04 -47.89 6.74
C TRP A 442 0.99 -47.37 5.77
N ALA A 443 0.19 -48.26 5.22
CA ALA A 443 -0.92 -47.96 4.33
C ALA A 443 -2.26 -48.43 4.89
N ALA A 444 -3.32 -47.66 4.68
CA ALA A 444 -4.63 -48.07 5.15
C ALA A 444 -5.21 -49.24 4.33
N LYS A 445 -5.02 -49.23 2.98
CA LYS A 445 -5.73 -50.15 2.08
C LYS A 445 -4.82 -51.22 1.46
N ARG A 446 -3.75 -50.83 0.78
CA ARG A 446 -2.92 -51.79 0.04
C ARG A 446 -1.46 -51.35 -0.04
N ILE A 447 -0.57 -52.31 0.03
CA ILE A 447 0.83 -52.13 -0.32
C ILE A 447 1.16 -53.14 -1.41
N SER A 448 1.63 -52.64 -2.56
CA SER A 448 2.02 -53.47 -3.69
C SER A 448 3.46 -53.14 -4.09
N ALA A 449 4.35 -54.12 -3.96
CA ALA A 449 5.78 -54.00 -4.28
C ALA A 449 6.34 -55.22 -4.99
N SER A 450 7.43 -55.06 -5.75
CA SER A 450 8.13 -56.22 -6.31
C SER A 450 8.95 -56.94 -5.22
N ALA A 451 9.55 -56.19 -4.30
CA ALA A 451 10.31 -56.77 -3.20
C ALA A 451 10.12 -55.99 -1.88
N VAL A 452 10.04 -56.67 -0.76
CA VAL A 452 9.97 -56.07 0.58
C VAL A 452 11.10 -56.64 1.44
N GLY A 453 11.91 -55.76 2.04
CA GLY A 453 13.15 -56.13 2.73
C GLY A 453 14.34 -56.24 1.80
N ALA A 454 15.44 -56.78 2.28
CA ALA A 454 16.65 -57.03 1.54
C ALA A 454 17.35 -58.28 2.06
N LYS A 455 18.20 -58.87 1.23
CA LYS A 455 19.04 -60.05 1.63
C LYS A 455 19.96 -59.76 2.82
N SER A 456 20.29 -58.48 3.07
CA SER A 456 21.06 -58.05 4.23
C SER A 456 20.25 -57.98 5.53
N GLU A 457 19.01 -58.48 5.52
CA GLU A 457 18.09 -58.52 6.66
C GLU A 457 17.88 -57.15 7.35
N VAL A 458 17.94 -56.06 6.58
CA VAL A 458 17.64 -54.73 7.11
C VAL A 458 16.22 -54.70 7.63
N LYS A 459 16.04 -54.28 8.89
CA LYS A 459 14.73 -54.21 9.51
C LYS A 459 13.76 -53.38 8.69
N THR A 460 12.79 -54.03 8.08
CA THR A 460 11.76 -53.40 7.25
C THR A 460 10.39 -53.65 7.86
N SER A 461 9.65 -52.63 8.20
CA SER A 461 8.33 -52.74 8.82
C SER A 461 7.24 -52.27 7.85
N VAL A 462 6.28 -53.17 7.61
CA VAL A 462 5.09 -52.89 6.78
C VAL A 462 3.86 -53.01 7.65
N ALA A 463 3.04 -51.96 7.70
CA ALA A 463 1.82 -51.92 8.47
C ALA A 463 0.60 -51.66 7.58
N LEU A 464 -0.52 -52.27 7.87
CA LEU A 464 -1.76 -52.17 7.11
C LEU A 464 -2.96 -51.88 8.01
N GLY A 465 -3.93 -51.14 7.43
CA GLY A 465 -5.19 -50.80 8.11
C GLY A 465 -5.11 -49.52 8.95
N GLY A 466 -6.24 -49.09 9.45
CA GLY A 466 -6.38 -47.88 10.27
C GLY A 466 -6.23 -46.57 9.49
N MET A 467 -5.93 -45.49 10.20
CA MET A 467 -5.69 -44.16 9.66
C MET A 467 -4.26 -43.73 9.98
N PRO A 468 -3.29 -44.06 9.12
CA PRO A 468 -1.87 -43.80 9.36
C PRO A 468 -1.55 -42.32 9.59
N CYS A 469 -2.06 -41.41 8.73
CA CYS A 469 -1.78 -39.99 8.82
C CYS A 469 -2.37 -39.36 10.09
N ALA A 470 -3.62 -39.64 10.41
CA ALA A 470 -4.27 -39.10 11.61
C ALA A 470 -3.61 -39.61 12.91
N THR A 471 -3.19 -40.87 12.94
CA THR A 471 -2.49 -41.44 14.10
C THR A 471 -1.18 -40.72 14.38
N LEU A 472 -0.36 -40.50 13.36
CA LEU A 472 0.91 -39.81 13.54
C LEU A 472 0.72 -38.29 13.79
N GLU A 473 -0.26 -37.67 13.13
CA GLU A 473 -0.58 -36.26 13.37
C GLU A 473 -0.95 -36.03 14.85
N LYS A 474 -1.75 -36.97 15.44
CA LYS A 474 -2.10 -36.96 16.86
C LYS A 474 -0.83 -36.97 17.74
N ASP A 475 0.13 -37.84 17.44
CA ASP A 475 1.37 -37.95 18.20
C ASP A 475 2.26 -36.67 18.05
N LEU A 476 2.29 -36.08 16.86
CA LEU A 476 3.00 -34.83 16.62
C LEU A 476 2.36 -33.64 17.37
N VAL A 477 1.03 -33.55 17.36
CA VAL A 477 0.28 -32.55 18.11
C VAL A 477 0.50 -32.69 19.62
N ARG A 478 0.51 -33.90 20.14
CA ARG A 478 0.85 -34.17 21.55
C ARG A 478 2.26 -33.70 21.91
N LYS A 479 3.26 -33.99 21.06
CA LYS A 479 4.65 -33.52 21.26
C LYS A 479 4.75 -32.01 21.20
N LYS A 480 4.00 -31.38 20.29
CA LYS A 480 3.94 -29.91 20.18
C LYS A 480 3.31 -29.30 21.44
N LEU A 481 2.21 -29.87 21.95
CA LEU A 481 1.58 -29.43 23.19
C LEU A 481 2.55 -29.51 24.38
N ALA A 482 3.27 -30.61 24.52
CA ALA A 482 4.27 -30.77 25.58
C ALA A 482 5.38 -29.69 25.50
N ARG A 483 5.84 -29.33 24.28
CA ARG A 483 6.82 -28.26 24.09
C ARG A 483 6.25 -26.90 24.44
N LEU A 484 5.02 -26.59 23.99
CA LEU A 484 4.35 -25.33 24.28
C LEU A 484 4.06 -25.16 25.78
N ALA A 485 3.70 -26.25 26.48
CA ALA A 485 3.52 -26.23 27.92
C ALA A 485 4.84 -25.89 28.65
N ALA A 486 5.95 -26.51 28.26
CA ALA A 486 7.27 -26.21 28.82
C ALA A 486 7.71 -24.76 28.50
N GLU A 487 7.37 -24.24 27.32
CA GLU A 487 7.62 -22.85 26.94
C GLU A 487 6.78 -21.89 27.81
N LEU A 488 5.51 -22.21 28.05
CA LEU A 488 4.62 -21.44 28.91
C LEU A 488 5.19 -21.34 30.34
N GLU A 489 5.59 -22.48 30.95
CA GLU A 489 6.20 -22.49 32.26
C GLU A 489 7.47 -21.63 32.34
N ARG A 490 8.31 -21.69 31.30
CA ARG A 490 9.53 -20.86 31.23
C ARG A 490 9.20 -19.37 31.17
N LEU A 491 8.21 -18.98 30.38
CA LEU A 491 7.79 -17.59 30.26
C LEU A 491 7.12 -17.10 31.57
N GLU A 492 6.35 -17.93 32.26
CA GLU A 492 5.73 -17.58 33.54
C GLU A 492 6.77 -17.36 34.65
N ALA A 493 7.88 -18.11 34.62
CA ALA A 493 8.99 -17.96 35.58
C ALA A 493 9.87 -16.69 35.36
N GLN A 494 9.75 -15.98 34.25
CA GLN A 494 10.51 -14.77 33.98
C GLN A 494 9.89 -13.55 34.68
N LEU A 495 10.71 -12.49 34.89
CA LEU A 495 10.24 -11.22 35.44
C LEU A 495 9.17 -10.56 34.56
N ASP A 496 8.23 -9.88 35.18
CA ASP A 496 7.10 -9.28 34.46
C ASP A 496 7.54 -8.10 33.59
N SER A 497 7.14 -8.17 32.31
CA SER A 497 7.35 -7.11 31.32
C SER A 497 6.16 -7.04 30.36
N PRO A 498 5.87 -5.88 29.74
CA PRO A 498 4.78 -5.76 28.75
C PRO A 498 4.93 -6.73 27.58
N ALA A 499 6.15 -7.00 27.14
CA ALA A 499 6.47 -7.97 26.10
C ALA A 499 6.10 -9.42 26.52
N LYS A 500 6.33 -9.78 27.82
CA LYS A 500 5.96 -11.10 28.38
C LYS A 500 4.46 -11.36 28.26
N SER A 501 3.62 -10.38 28.59
CA SER A 501 2.15 -10.57 28.55
C SER A 501 1.65 -10.86 27.14
N SER A 502 2.22 -10.20 26.11
CA SER A 502 1.92 -10.48 24.70
C SER A 502 2.37 -11.87 24.26
N LEU A 503 3.58 -12.29 24.64
CA LEU A 503 4.11 -13.61 24.35
C LEU A 503 3.29 -14.73 25.03
N LEU A 504 2.93 -14.55 26.30
CA LEU A 504 2.06 -15.48 27.03
C LEU A 504 0.70 -15.65 26.34
N GLY A 505 0.10 -14.54 25.87
CA GLY A 505 -1.14 -14.59 25.09
C GLY A 505 -1.01 -15.40 23.81
N LYS A 506 0.07 -15.17 23.05
CA LYS A 506 0.36 -15.93 21.81
C LYS A 506 0.58 -17.43 22.08
N VAL A 507 1.34 -17.79 23.13
CA VAL A 507 1.60 -19.19 23.48
C VAL A 507 0.32 -19.88 23.96
N ARG A 508 -0.47 -19.26 24.82
CA ARG A 508 -1.77 -19.79 25.27
C ARG A 508 -2.73 -20.03 24.10
N MET A 509 -2.79 -19.08 23.14
CA MET A 509 -3.60 -19.26 21.93
C MET A 509 -3.12 -20.46 21.10
N LYS A 510 -1.80 -20.65 20.91
CA LYS A 510 -1.23 -21.81 20.21
C LYS A 510 -1.57 -23.12 20.92
N ILE A 511 -1.58 -23.15 22.26
CA ILE A 511 -2.00 -24.32 23.06
C ILE A 511 -3.46 -24.62 22.79
N SER A 512 -4.38 -23.67 22.94
CA SER A 512 -5.82 -23.88 22.72
C SER A 512 -6.13 -24.39 21.31
N VAL A 513 -5.49 -23.83 20.27
CA VAL A 513 -5.65 -24.32 18.90
C VAL A 513 -5.14 -25.75 18.75
N SER A 514 -4.02 -26.11 19.39
CA SER A 514 -3.46 -27.47 19.33
C SER A 514 -4.30 -28.47 20.11
N GLU A 515 -4.91 -28.09 21.22
CA GLU A 515 -5.84 -28.91 21.99
C GLU A 515 -7.13 -29.21 21.20
N LEU A 516 -7.68 -28.19 20.54
CA LEU A 516 -8.84 -28.35 19.66
C LEU A 516 -8.54 -29.35 18.54
N ARG A 517 -7.39 -29.21 17.88
CA ARG A 517 -6.97 -30.16 16.83
C ARG A 517 -6.76 -31.57 17.35
N LEU A 518 -6.17 -31.71 18.54
CA LEU A 518 -6.02 -33.03 19.18
C LEU A 518 -7.36 -33.72 19.42
N ARG A 519 -8.36 -32.95 19.87
CA ARG A 519 -9.72 -33.48 20.09
C ARG A 519 -10.36 -33.93 18.79
N GLN A 520 -10.29 -33.13 17.74
CA GLN A 520 -10.79 -33.50 16.42
C GLN A 520 -10.16 -34.80 15.90
N LEU A 521 -8.82 -34.91 15.99
CA LEU A 521 -8.10 -36.11 15.57
C LEU A 521 -8.49 -37.35 16.39
N GLN A 522 -8.81 -37.17 17.67
CA GLN A 522 -9.30 -38.27 18.50
C GLN A 522 -10.69 -38.75 18.06
N GLU A 523 -11.59 -37.81 17.79
CA GLU A 523 -12.93 -38.09 17.28
C GLU A 523 -12.89 -38.81 15.92
N GLU A 524 -12.04 -38.32 14.98
CA GLU A 524 -11.81 -38.94 13.66
C GLU A 524 -11.30 -40.40 13.82
N LEU A 525 -10.33 -40.64 14.71
CA LEU A 525 -9.76 -41.96 14.94
C LEU A 525 -10.74 -42.89 15.62
N ASP A 526 -11.55 -42.40 16.53
CA ASP A 526 -12.53 -43.20 17.24
C ASP A 526 -13.71 -43.58 16.30
N ALA A 527 -14.15 -42.64 15.46
CA ALA A 527 -15.13 -42.93 14.40
C ALA A 527 -14.62 -43.99 13.40
N ALA A 528 -13.39 -43.84 12.93
CA ALA A 528 -12.77 -44.81 12.02
C ALA A 528 -12.59 -46.20 12.67
N ARG A 529 -12.32 -46.27 13.99
CA ARG A 529 -12.27 -47.57 14.73
C ARG A 529 -13.62 -48.23 14.82
N GLU A 530 -14.69 -47.48 15.00
CA GLU A 530 -16.05 -48.02 15.02
C GLU A 530 -16.47 -48.52 13.63
N GLU A 531 -16.14 -47.78 12.58
CA GLU A 531 -16.37 -48.23 11.20
C GLU A 531 -15.63 -49.52 10.88
N LEU A 532 -14.35 -49.66 11.26
CA LEU A 532 -13.57 -50.88 11.07
C LEU A 532 -14.13 -52.08 11.84
N LYS A 533 -14.72 -51.87 13.01
CA LYS A 533 -15.40 -52.95 13.75
C LYS A 533 -16.67 -53.46 13.05
N ASN A 534 -17.31 -52.60 12.28
CA ASN A 534 -18.54 -52.88 11.55
C ASN A 534 -18.30 -53.41 10.13
N GLN A 535 -17.06 -53.27 9.59
CA GLN A 535 -16.67 -53.78 8.28
C GLN A 535 -16.33 -55.27 8.38
N LYS A 536 -16.81 -56.06 7.40
CA LYS A 536 -16.47 -57.48 7.29
C LYS A 536 -14.98 -57.62 7.00
N GLU A 537 -14.36 -58.69 7.48
CA GLU A 537 -12.93 -59.03 7.37
C GLU A 537 -12.31 -58.90 5.96
N ALA A 538 -13.12 -58.83 4.91
CA ALA A 538 -12.68 -58.70 3.52
C ALA A 538 -11.97 -57.36 3.17
N ASP A 539 -12.15 -56.35 4.04
CA ASP A 539 -11.67 -54.95 3.76
C ASP A 539 -10.50 -54.53 4.67
N SER A 540 -9.89 -55.44 5.43
CA SER A 540 -8.85 -55.15 6.42
C SER A 540 -7.49 -54.70 5.84
N GLY A 541 -7.39 -54.53 4.53
CA GLY A 541 -6.15 -54.19 3.80
C GLY A 541 -5.36 -55.42 3.36
N ARG A 542 -4.45 -55.27 2.41
CA ARG A 542 -3.59 -56.37 1.92
C ARG A 542 -2.21 -55.89 1.48
N MET A 543 -1.20 -56.73 1.68
CA MET A 543 0.13 -56.54 1.08
C MET A 543 0.31 -57.58 -0.04
N GLU A 544 0.79 -57.12 -1.19
CA GLU A 544 1.13 -57.98 -2.34
C GLU A 544 2.59 -57.72 -2.72
N CYS A 545 3.42 -58.76 -2.75
CA CYS A 545 4.79 -58.58 -3.18
C CYS A 545 5.32 -59.81 -3.94
N GLY A 546 6.27 -59.58 -4.86
CA GLY A 546 6.95 -60.64 -5.56
C GLY A 546 7.88 -61.45 -4.65
N VAL A 547 8.63 -60.76 -3.79
CA VAL A 547 9.54 -61.37 -2.82
C VAL A 547 9.48 -60.60 -1.50
N ALA A 548 9.30 -61.29 -0.37
CA ALA A 548 9.46 -60.76 0.98
C ALA A 548 10.67 -61.45 1.66
N TYR A 549 11.67 -60.65 2.03
CA TYR A 549 12.91 -61.15 2.65
C TYR A 549 12.77 -61.41 4.15
N ALA A 550 13.63 -62.28 4.69
CA ALA A 550 13.77 -62.51 6.11
C ALA A 550 14.04 -61.18 6.86
N GLY A 551 13.55 -61.07 8.11
CA GLY A 551 13.63 -59.85 8.90
C GLY A 551 12.54 -58.81 8.62
N THR A 552 11.67 -59.02 7.63
CA THR A 552 10.50 -58.16 7.36
C THR A 552 9.45 -58.38 8.45
N GLU A 553 8.95 -57.29 9.04
CA GLU A 553 7.84 -57.25 10.00
C GLU A 553 6.57 -56.77 9.28
N ILE A 554 5.52 -57.59 9.29
CA ILE A 554 4.21 -57.28 8.72
C ILE A 554 3.22 -57.16 9.87
N SER A 555 2.49 -56.02 9.96
CA SER A 555 1.50 -55.80 11.01
C SER A 555 0.14 -55.39 10.45
N PHE A 556 -0.93 -55.83 11.10
CA PHE A 556 -2.32 -55.46 10.89
C PHE A 556 -2.92 -55.07 12.25
N GLY A 557 -3.02 -53.77 12.51
CA GLY A 557 -3.39 -53.29 13.83
C GLY A 557 -2.40 -53.76 14.92
N ASP A 558 -2.89 -54.59 15.87
CA ASP A 558 -2.07 -55.10 16.97
C ASP A 558 -1.38 -56.43 16.64
N GLU A 559 -1.77 -57.08 15.55
CA GLU A 559 -1.18 -58.36 15.10
C GLU A 559 0.15 -58.09 14.36
N LEU A 560 1.16 -58.89 14.69
CA LEU A 560 2.52 -58.76 14.13
C LEU A 560 3.05 -60.14 13.69
N LEU A 561 3.45 -60.22 12.42
CA LEU A 561 4.15 -61.36 11.83
C LEU A 561 5.56 -60.95 11.45
N ARG A 562 6.57 -61.68 11.92
CA ARG A 562 7.97 -61.52 11.52
C ARG A 562 8.40 -62.67 10.64
N LEU A 563 8.83 -62.35 9.40
CA LEU A 563 9.31 -63.33 8.45
C LEU A 563 10.69 -63.86 8.85
N ARG A 564 10.79 -65.20 8.96
CA ARG A 564 12.07 -65.88 9.27
C ARG A 564 12.82 -66.33 8.04
N HIS A 565 12.10 -66.51 6.94
CA HIS A 565 12.62 -66.98 5.65
C HIS A 565 12.09 -66.12 4.53
N GLU A 566 12.80 -66.15 3.38
CA GLU A 566 12.37 -65.50 2.15
C GLU A 566 11.11 -66.22 1.62
N THR A 567 10.10 -65.40 1.25
CA THR A 567 8.82 -65.86 0.71
C THR A 567 8.58 -65.23 -0.66
N HIS A 568 8.24 -66.06 -1.64
CA HIS A 568 7.97 -65.61 -3.02
C HIS A 568 6.47 -65.52 -3.27
N GLN A 569 6.06 -64.57 -4.13
CA GLN A 569 4.65 -64.35 -4.51
C GLN A 569 3.73 -64.22 -3.31
N CYS A 570 4.12 -63.42 -2.33
CA CYS A 570 3.49 -63.31 -1.04
C CYS A 570 2.29 -62.35 -1.06
N VAL A 571 1.14 -62.81 -0.65
CA VAL A 571 -0.03 -62.00 -0.35
C VAL A 571 -0.34 -62.15 1.14
N ALA A 572 -0.13 -61.09 1.92
CA ALA A 572 -0.47 -61.06 3.34
C ALA A 572 -1.82 -60.39 3.56
N LYS A 573 -2.69 -61.03 4.33
CA LYS A 573 -4.01 -60.55 4.74
C LYS A 573 -4.30 -60.95 6.19
N LEU A 574 -5.20 -60.21 6.83
CA LEU A 574 -5.76 -60.60 8.12
C LEU A 574 -7.00 -61.46 7.89
N LEU A 575 -7.01 -62.68 8.37
CA LEU A 575 -8.14 -63.63 8.33
C LEU A 575 -8.37 -64.20 9.73
N CYS A 576 -9.60 -64.09 10.25
CA CYS A 576 -9.99 -64.57 11.56
C CYS A 576 -9.08 -64.08 12.72
N GLY A 577 -8.51 -62.84 12.62
CA GLY A 577 -7.61 -62.27 13.61
C GLY A 577 -6.15 -62.72 13.52
N GLU A 578 -5.78 -63.54 12.54
CA GLU A 578 -4.39 -63.96 12.29
C GLU A 578 -3.88 -63.47 10.93
N ILE A 579 -2.59 -63.16 10.83
CA ILE A 579 -1.95 -62.77 9.57
C ILE A 579 -1.65 -64.04 8.75
N VAL A 580 -2.34 -64.19 7.62
CA VAL A 580 -2.16 -65.34 6.73
C VAL A 580 -1.35 -64.90 5.50
N LEU A 581 -0.35 -65.71 5.15
CA LEU A 581 0.43 -65.58 3.92
C LEU A 581 -0.11 -66.59 2.88
N MET A 582 -0.48 -66.10 1.73
CA MET A 582 -0.99 -66.90 0.60
C MET A 582 -0.05 -66.79 -0.60
#